data_c39a02a1f7dbe9dd7b451961d1ed8b3c
#
_entry.id   c39a02a1f7dbe9dd7b451961d1ed8b3c
#
_cell.length_a   1.000
_cell.length_b   1.000
_cell.length_c   1.000
_cell.angle_alpha   90.00
_cell.angle_beta   90.00
_cell.angle_gamma   90.00
#
_symmetry.space_group_name_H-M   'P 1'
#
loop_
_entity.id
_entity.type
_entity.pdbx_description
1 polymer ?
#
loop_
_entity_poly.entity_id
_entity_poly.type
_entity_poly.pdbx_seq_one_letter_code
_entity_poly.pdbx_strand_id
1 'polypeptide(L)'
;MNISFEGKVALVTGAGSGMGLATAKAFAEEKAAVVLADVQEKAILAAAEELVAAGHKALAIPCDVSDDVQVEAMVTRTVAEFGRLDAAFNNAGVMARIAPTANSTPVDWDRVIGINLRAVWTCMRYELLQMERQGSGAIVNCSSVGGIRGDMGISPYIASKHGVMGLTRTAALEYAAKGIRVNAICPGTIDTAIARAVIEGDEKRYEALSKSSPIGRLGRPEEIASAVLWLCSSGASYVIGHALVVDGGLTVGTGAKIE
;
A
#
# COMPACT_ATOMS: atom_id res chain seq x y z
N MET A 1 -17.32 -3.97 -15.16
CA MET A 1 -17.10 -2.54 -14.88
C MET A 1 -15.79 -2.20 -15.55
N ASN A 2 -15.78 -1.30 -16.53
CA ASN A 2 -14.52 -0.84 -17.11
C ASN A 2 -13.97 0.25 -16.19
N ILE A 3 -12.88 -0.05 -15.50
CA ILE A 3 -12.14 0.94 -14.72
C ILE A 3 -11.20 1.64 -15.71
N SER A 4 -11.21 2.96 -15.75
CA SER A 4 -10.25 3.76 -16.52
C SER A 4 -9.78 4.93 -15.69
N PHE A 5 -8.48 5.18 -15.76
CA PHE A 5 -7.82 6.32 -15.13
C PHE A 5 -7.27 7.30 -16.18
N GLU A 6 -7.84 7.32 -17.37
CA GLU A 6 -7.44 8.25 -18.43
C GLU A 6 -7.54 9.69 -17.96
N GLY A 7 -6.44 10.46 -18.12
CA GLY A 7 -6.33 11.83 -17.64
C GLY A 7 -6.16 11.97 -16.12
N LYS A 8 -5.97 10.88 -15.39
CA LYS A 8 -5.72 10.84 -13.96
C LYS A 8 -4.24 10.60 -13.65
N VAL A 9 -3.83 10.99 -12.46
CA VAL A 9 -2.47 10.81 -11.94
C VAL A 9 -2.52 9.95 -10.68
N ALA A 10 -1.75 8.88 -10.66
CA ALA A 10 -1.61 7.97 -9.53
C ALA A 10 -0.19 8.02 -8.96
N LEU A 11 -0.06 8.12 -7.64
CA LEU A 11 1.19 8.05 -6.90
C LEU A 11 1.23 6.75 -6.09
N VAL A 12 2.32 5.99 -6.20
CA VAL A 12 2.50 4.74 -5.47
C VAL A 12 3.82 4.77 -4.72
N THR A 13 3.79 4.61 -3.39
CA THR A 13 4.99 4.47 -2.57
C THR A 13 5.37 3.00 -2.38
N GLY A 14 6.67 2.70 -2.21
CA GLY A 14 7.15 1.33 -2.19
C GLY A 14 6.96 0.63 -3.55
N ALA A 15 7.11 1.40 -4.64
CA ALA A 15 6.81 0.96 -6.00
C ALA A 15 7.97 0.20 -6.69
N GLY A 16 9.09 -0.01 -6.00
CA GLY A 16 10.25 -0.72 -6.55
C GLY A 16 10.04 -2.23 -6.68
N SER A 17 9.04 -2.81 -6.00
CA SER A 17 8.77 -4.25 -6.05
C SER A 17 7.36 -4.63 -5.57
N GLY A 18 7.00 -5.91 -5.69
CA GLY A 18 5.83 -6.51 -5.07
C GLY A 18 4.51 -5.80 -5.38
N MET A 19 3.70 -5.56 -4.34
CA MET A 19 2.35 -4.97 -4.48
C MET A 19 2.40 -3.54 -5.05
N GLY A 20 3.39 -2.73 -4.64
CA GLY A 20 3.56 -1.37 -5.14
C GLY A 20 3.83 -1.34 -6.63
N LEU A 21 4.79 -2.14 -7.10
CA LEU A 21 5.13 -2.24 -8.52
C LEU A 21 3.94 -2.77 -9.35
N ALA A 22 3.28 -3.83 -8.88
CA ALA A 22 2.10 -4.37 -9.56
C ALA A 22 0.97 -3.33 -9.65
N THR A 23 0.76 -2.53 -8.58
CA THR A 23 -0.25 -1.48 -8.58
C THR A 23 0.12 -0.34 -9.53
N ALA A 24 1.40 0.07 -9.58
CA ALA A 24 1.86 1.09 -10.51
C ALA A 24 1.66 0.65 -11.97
N LYS A 25 2.02 -0.60 -12.30
CA LYS A 25 1.79 -1.18 -13.64
C LYS A 25 0.29 -1.21 -13.98
N ALA A 26 -0.56 -1.67 -13.06
CA ALA A 26 -2.00 -1.72 -13.28
C ALA A 26 -2.63 -0.33 -13.49
N PHE A 27 -2.20 0.71 -12.77
CA PHE A 27 -2.63 2.09 -13.03
C PHE A 27 -2.22 2.56 -14.42
N ALA A 28 -0.99 2.24 -14.86
CA ALA A 28 -0.50 2.61 -16.19
C ALA A 28 -1.29 1.91 -17.30
N GLU A 29 -1.59 0.63 -17.16
CA GLU A 29 -2.43 -0.17 -18.08
C GLU A 29 -3.84 0.43 -18.21
N GLU A 30 -4.37 0.99 -17.12
CA GLU A 30 -5.66 1.71 -17.08
C GLU A 30 -5.53 3.20 -17.46
N LYS A 31 -4.41 3.58 -18.13
CA LYS A 31 -4.13 4.89 -18.74
C LYS A 31 -3.90 6.03 -17.75
N ALA A 32 -3.59 5.76 -16.48
CA ALA A 32 -3.10 6.81 -15.59
C ALA A 32 -1.69 7.28 -15.99
N ALA A 33 -1.36 8.52 -15.68
CA ALA A 33 0.03 8.90 -15.47
C ALA A 33 0.44 8.40 -14.08
N VAL A 34 1.58 7.71 -13.97
CA VAL A 34 1.96 7.01 -12.74
C VAL A 34 3.29 7.52 -12.19
N VAL A 35 3.30 7.82 -10.90
CA VAL A 35 4.53 8.13 -10.16
C VAL A 35 4.90 6.92 -9.31
N LEU A 36 6.12 6.41 -9.54
CA LEU A 36 6.72 5.33 -8.78
C LEU A 36 7.70 5.94 -7.77
N ALA A 37 7.39 5.82 -6.47
CA ALA A 37 8.26 6.32 -5.40
C ALA A 37 8.80 5.17 -4.55
N ASP A 38 10.12 5.14 -4.35
CA ASP A 38 10.81 4.12 -3.54
C ASP A 38 12.22 4.62 -3.17
N VAL A 39 12.78 4.06 -2.10
CA VAL A 39 14.21 4.24 -1.77
C VAL A 39 15.13 3.47 -2.73
N GLN A 40 14.62 2.46 -3.40
CA GLN A 40 15.35 1.64 -4.37
C GLN A 40 15.35 2.34 -5.74
N GLU A 41 16.11 3.42 -5.87
CA GLU A 41 16.15 4.27 -7.06
C GLU A 41 16.31 3.48 -8.37
N LYS A 42 17.27 2.54 -8.43
CA LYS A 42 17.49 1.74 -9.64
C LYS A 42 16.27 0.93 -10.06
N ALA A 43 15.52 0.39 -9.09
CA ALA A 43 14.36 -0.43 -9.37
C ALA A 43 13.21 0.40 -9.96
N ILE A 44 12.93 1.58 -9.38
CA ILE A 44 11.86 2.45 -9.90
C ILE A 44 12.23 3.12 -11.22
N LEU A 45 13.50 3.45 -11.45
CA LEU A 45 13.96 3.97 -12.74
C LEU A 45 13.75 2.95 -13.84
N ALA A 46 14.20 1.70 -13.64
CA ALA A 46 13.99 0.64 -14.63
C ALA A 46 12.50 0.36 -14.88
N ALA A 47 11.67 0.35 -13.82
CA ALA A 47 10.22 0.15 -13.97
C ALA A 47 9.54 1.31 -14.72
N ALA A 48 9.94 2.55 -14.46
CA ALA A 48 9.40 3.71 -15.17
C ALA A 48 9.83 3.71 -16.65
N GLU A 49 11.08 3.37 -16.95
CA GLU A 49 11.58 3.21 -18.33
C GLU A 49 10.79 2.12 -19.09
N GLU A 50 10.54 0.97 -18.45
CA GLU A 50 9.70 -0.11 -19.03
C GLU A 50 8.30 0.41 -19.38
N LEU A 51 7.66 1.13 -18.47
CA LEU A 51 6.32 1.70 -18.68
C LEU A 51 6.32 2.74 -19.81
N VAL A 52 7.31 3.62 -19.84
CA VAL A 52 7.44 4.65 -20.91
C VAL A 52 7.70 3.99 -22.26
N ALA A 53 8.55 2.96 -22.32
CA ALA A 53 8.79 2.20 -23.55
C ALA A 53 7.52 1.47 -24.05
N ALA A 54 6.62 1.08 -23.15
CA ALA A 54 5.30 0.53 -23.47
C ALA A 54 4.25 1.59 -23.85
N GLY A 55 4.61 2.88 -23.88
CA GLY A 55 3.73 3.99 -24.29
C GLY A 55 2.93 4.60 -23.14
N HIS A 56 3.21 4.25 -21.89
CA HIS A 56 2.56 4.84 -20.72
C HIS A 56 3.29 6.11 -20.23
N LYS A 57 2.58 6.93 -19.45
CA LYS A 57 3.17 8.07 -18.75
C LYS A 57 3.64 7.62 -17.37
N ALA A 58 4.94 7.62 -17.13
CA ALA A 58 5.51 7.20 -15.84
C ALA A 58 6.65 8.12 -15.41
N LEU A 59 6.79 8.35 -14.10
CA LEU A 59 7.85 9.12 -13.47
C LEU A 59 8.38 8.37 -12.25
N ALA A 60 9.68 8.16 -12.18
CA ALA A 60 10.34 7.65 -10.98
C ALA A 60 10.79 8.80 -10.07
N ILE A 61 10.47 8.69 -8.78
CA ILE A 61 10.93 9.65 -7.77
C ILE A 61 11.57 8.87 -6.61
N PRO A 62 12.91 8.89 -6.49
CA PRO A 62 13.58 8.37 -5.31
C PRO A 62 13.06 9.10 -4.07
N CYS A 63 12.57 8.33 -3.07
CA CYS A 63 11.99 8.91 -1.86
C CYS A 63 12.10 7.92 -0.69
N ASP A 64 12.73 8.38 0.39
CA ASP A 64 12.58 7.78 1.70
C ASP A 64 11.33 8.37 2.36
N VAL A 65 10.28 7.59 2.47
CA VAL A 65 9.01 8.03 3.06
C VAL A 65 9.11 8.37 4.55
N SER A 66 10.19 7.99 5.23
CA SER A 66 10.44 8.38 6.63
C SER A 66 10.98 9.81 6.76
N ASP A 67 11.37 10.44 5.65
CA ASP A 67 11.83 11.83 5.56
C ASP A 67 10.69 12.74 5.06
N ASP A 68 10.18 13.60 5.94
CA ASP A 68 9.05 14.48 5.65
C ASP A 68 9.34 15.45 4.49
N VAL A 69 10.60 15.89 4.32
CA VAL A 69 11.01 16.81 3.25
C VAL A 69 10.97 16.10 1.90
N GLN A 70 11.43 14.85 1.85
CA GLN A 70 11.37 14.06 0.62
C GLN A 70 9.92 13.73 0.23
N VAL A 71 9.04 13.46 1.19
CA VAL A 71 7.60 13.23 0.94
C VAL A 71 6.92 14.48 0.39
N GLU A 72 7.20 15.66 0.97
CA GLU A 72 6.69 16.93 0.42
C GLU A 72 7.18 17.17 -1.01
N ALA A 73 8.46 16.96 -1.26
CA ALA A 73 9.06 17.10 -2.58
C ALA A 73 8.46 16.10 -3.60
N MET A 74 8.19 14.86 -3.18
CA MET A 74 7.56 13.83 -4.00
C MET A 74 6.18 14.28 -4.51
N VAL A 75 5.31 14.75 -3.62
CA VAL A 75 3.97 15.22 -4.01
C VAL A 75 4.08 16.49 -4.86
N THR A 76 4.93 17.43 -4.49
CA THR A 76 5.17 18.66 -5.24
C THR A 76 5.65 18.37 -6.66
N ARG A 77 6.62 17.47 -6.82
CA ARG A 77 7.15 17.08 -8.13
C ARG A 77 6.11 16.34 -8.97
N THR A 78 5.28 15.49 -8.34
CA THR A 78 4.14 14.83 -9.01
C THR A 78 3.21 15.86 -9.66
N VAL A 79 2.84 16.89 -8.89
CA VAL A 79 1.95 17.96 -9.36
C VAL A 79 2.62 18.85 -10.38
N ALA A 80 3.91 19.15 -10.23
CA ALA A 80 4.66 19.94 -11.21
C ALA A 80 4.74 19.23 -12.58
N GLU A 81 4.89 17.90 -12.59
CA GLU A 81 4.98 17.11 -13.83
C GLU A 81 3.63 16.89 -14.50
N PHE A 82 2.60 16.53 -13.72
CA PHE A 82 1.32 16.07 -14.28
C PHE A 82 0.13 16.99 -14.00
N GLY A 83 0.33 18.07 -13.23
CA GLY A 83 -0.68 19.09 -12.94
C GLY A 83 -1.70 18.71 -11.84
N ARG A 84 -1.72 17.45 -11.39
CA ARG A 84 -2.72 16.94 -10.45
C ARG A 84 -2.26 15.70 -9.70
N LEU A 85 -3.05 15.26 -8.69
CA LEU A 85 -2.93 13.98 -8.02
C LEU A 85 -4.33 13.43 -7.73
N ASP A 86 -4.73 12.34 -8.39
CA ASP A 86 -6.10 11.78 -8.27
C ASP A 86 -6.18 10.54 -7.40
N ALA A 87 -5.14 9.72 -7.42
CA ALA A 87 -5.06 8.49 -6.64
C ALA A 87 -3.70 8.40 -5.94
N ALA A 88 -3.71 7.91 -4.70
CA ALA A 88 -2.49 7.60 -3.97
C ALA A 88 -2.59 6.22 -3.34
N PHE A 89 -1.51 5.43 -3.47
CA PHE A 89 -1.37 4.17 -2.75
C PHE A 89 -0.16 4.25 -1.82
N ASN A 90 -0.43 4.45 -0.54
CA ASN A 90 0.57 4.48 0.53
C ASN A 90 0.94 3.04 0.92
N ASN A 91 1.86 2.44 0.17
CA ASN A 91 2.21 1.02 0.28
C ASN A 91 3.57 0.77 0.93
N ALA A 92 4.49 1.72 0.93
CA ALA A 92 5.80 1.55 1.54
C ALA A 92 5.71 1.00 2.98
N GLY A 93 6.51 0.00 3.29
CA GLY A 93 6.47 -0.63 4.60
C GLY A 93 7.54 -1.70 4.79
N VAL A 94 7.81 -2.01 6.05
CA VAL A 94 8.81 -3.01 6.47
C VAL A 94 8.23 -3.93 7.53
N MET A 95 8.80 -5.16 7.64
CA MET A 95 8.48 -6.09 8.72
C MET A 95 9.28 -5.76 9.98
N ALA A 96 8.71 -6.05 11.14
CA ALA A 96 9.43 -6.09 12.40
C ALA A 96 10.34 -7.33 12.46
N ARG A 97 11.39 -7.26 13.26
CA ARG A 97 12.13 -8.47 13.66
C ARG A 97 11.22 -9.36 14.50
N ILE A 98 11.29 -10.66 14.27
CA ILE A 98 10.49 -11.63 15.04
C ILE A 98 11.08 -11.74 16.43
N ALA A 99 10.34 -11.29 17.45
CA ALA A 99 10.69 -11.38 18.87
C ALA A 99 9.43 -11.28 19.74
N PRO A 100 9.36 -11.93 20.89
CA PRO A 100 8.33 -11.66 21.89
C PRO A 100 8.28 -10.17 22.23
N THR A 101 7.11 -9.65 22.60
CA THR A 101 6.90 -8.20 22.81
C THR A 101 7.91 -7.60 23.81
N ALA A 102 8.23 -8.32 24.90
CA ALA A 102 9.21 -7.87 25.89
C ALA A 102 10.66 -7.81 25.36
N ASN A 103 10.95 -8.50 24.26
CA ASN A 103 12.29 -8.59 23.66
C ASN A 103 12.39 -7.74 22.37
N SER A 104 11.31 -7.07 21.94
CA SER A 104 11.35 -6.11 20.86
C SER A 104 12.17 -4.89 21.27
N THR A 105 13.07 -4.44 20.41
CA THR A 105 13.99 -3.34 20.74
C THR A 105 13.39 -1.98 20.37
N PRO A 106 13.73 -0.88 21.09
CA PRO A 106 13.35 0.47 20.69
C PRO A 106 13.76 0.80 19.25
N VAL A 107 14.94 0.38 18.82
CA VAL A 107 15.43 0.61 17.45
C VAL A 107 14.51 -0.02 16.40
N ASP A 108 14.07 -1.28 16.61
CA ASP A 108 13.13 -1.93 15.68
C ASP A 108 11.74 -1.29 15.75
N TRP A 109 11.31 -0.91 16.95
CA TRP A 109 10.06 -0.16 17.15
C TRP A 109 10.07 1.16 16.36
N ASP A 110 11.09 2.01 16.57
CA ASP A 110 11.19 3.33 15.94
C ASP A 110 11.26 3.20 14.41
N ARG A 111 12.02 2.23 13.89
CA ARG A 111 12.11 1.95 12.45
C ARG A 111 10.75 1.56 11.87
N VAL A 112 10.05 0.63 12.51
CA VAL A 112 8.77 0.12 11.99
C VAL A 112 7.67 1.17 12.10
N ILE A 113 7.57 1.86 13.23
CA ILE A 113 6.58 2.94 13.42
C ILE A 113 6.87 4.11 12.49
N GLY A 114 8.14 4.47 12.32
CA GLY A 114 8.56 5.55 11.41
C GLY A 114 8.11 5.29 9.97
N ILE A 115 8.38 4.11 9.45
CA ILE A 115 8.08 3.77 8.05
C ILE A 115 6.61 3.37 7.85
N ASN A 116 6.06 2.50 8.71
CA ASN A 116 4.73 1.93 8.46
C ASN A 116 3.57 2.80 8.92
N LEU A 117 3.80 3.72 9.84
CA LEU A 117 2.72 4.53 10.43
C LEU A 117 2.95 6.03 10.22
N ARG A 118 4.09 6.57 10.71
CA ARG A 118 4.37 8.00 10.59
C ARG A 118 4.46 8.42 9.12
N ALA A 119 5.15 7.65 8.29
CA ALA A 119 5.26 7.95 6.87
C ALA A 119 3.90 7.94 6.15
N VAL A 120 2.99 7.01 6.48
CA VAL A 120 1.62 7.02 5.94
C VAL A 120 0.89 8.32 6.30
N TRP A 121 1.03 8.78 7.55
CA TRP A 121 0.49 10.07 7.96
C TRP A 121 1.09 11.24 7.19
N THR A 122 2.42 11.27 7.02
CA THR A 122 3.13 12.32 6.26
C THR A 122 2.70 12.33 4.79
N CYS A 123 2.63 11.16 4.14
CA CYS A 123 2.13 11.05 2.76
C CYS A 123 0.70 11.59 2.64
N MET A 124 -0.23 11.10 3.48
CA MET A 124 -1.60 11.58 3.49
C MET A 124 -1.70 13.09 3.69
N ARG A 125 -0.86 13.66 4.57
CA ARG A 125 -0.87 15.11 4.82
C ARG A 125 -0.69 15.91 3.54
N TYR A 126 0.31 15.60 2.74
CA TYR A 126 0.59 16.34 1.52
C TYR A 126 -0.36 15.97 0.37
N GLU A 127 -0.77 14.72 0.28
CA GLU A 127 -1.77 14.24 -0.68
C GLU A 127 -3.13 14.92 -0.44
N LEU A 128 -3.60 14.96 0.80
CA LEU A 128 -4.86 15.60 1.19
C LEU A 128 -4.84 17.11 0.91
N LEU A 129 -3.74 17.81 1.23
CA LEU A 129 -3.59 19.24 0.91
C LEU A 129 -3.70 19.50 -0.60
N GLN A 130 -3.14 18.61 -1.43
CA GLN A 130 -3.24 18.72 -2.88
C GLN A 130 -4.64 18.37 -3.39
N MET A 131 -5.22 17.25 -2.92
CA MET A 131 -6.54 16.79 -3.34
C MET A 131 -7.65 17.75 -2.88
N GLU A 132 -7.49 18.42 -1.74
CA GLU A 132 -8.43 19.43 -1.26
C GLU A 132 -8.47 20.65 -2.19
N ARG A 133 -7.33 21.12 -2.69
CA ARG A 133 -7.28 22.19 -3.71
C ARG A 133 -7.98 21.80 -5.01
N GLN A 134 -7.99 20.51 -5.34
CA GLN A 134 -8.63 19.95 -6.54
C GLN A 134 -10.13 19.66 -6.34
N GLY A 135 -10.59 19.56 -5.07
CA GLY A 135 -11.95 19.13 -4.73
C GLY A 135 -12.24 17.66 -5.03
N SER A 136 -11.22 16.83 -5.23
CA SER A 136 -11.38 15.40 -5.53
C SER A 136 -10.10 14.62 -5.29
N GLY A 137 -10.23 13.34 -4.91
CA GLY A 137 -9.11 12.42 -4.75
C GLY A 137 -9.51 11.08 -4.14
N ALA A 138 -8.62 10.10 -4.22
CA ALA A 138 -8.78 8.81 -3.57
C ALA A 138 -7.44 8.33 -3.01
N ILE A 139 -7.38 8.05 -1.73
CA ILE A 139 -6.20 7.52 -1.04
C ILE A 139 -6.50 6.11 -0.55
N VAL A 140 -5.60 5.18 -0.83
CA VAL A 140 -5.62 3.83 -0.27
C VAL A 140 -4.35 3.64 0.56
N ASN A 141 -4.52 3.33 1.84
CA ASN A 141 -3.42 3.03 2.74
C ASN A 141 -3.22 1.52 2.86
N CYS A 142 -1.99 1.05 2.73
CA CYS A 142 -1.66 -0.35 2.91
C CYS A 142 -1.56 -0.69 4.40
N SER A 143 -2.65 -1.23 4.96
CA SER A 143 -2.62 -1.86 6.27
C SER A 143 -2.15 -3.32 6.13
N SER A 144 -2.84 -4.26 6.75
CA SER A 144 -2.58 -5.70 6.76
C SER A 144 -3.76 -6.39 7.45
N VAL A 145 -3.89 -7.71 7.32
CA VAL A 145 -4.65 -8.50 8.30
C VAL A 145 -4.13 -8.27 9.72
N GLY A 146 -2.85 -7.94 9.89
CA GLY A 146 -2.26 -7.48 11.15
C GLY A 146 -2.73 -6.11 11.64
N GLY A 147 -3.54 -5.37 10.88
CA GLY A 147 -4.22 -4.15 11.32
C GLY A 147 -5.62 -4.37 11.88
N ILE A 148 -6.11 -5.61 11.82
CA ILE A 148 -7.45 -6.01 12.31
C ILE A 148 -7.42 -7.20 13.28
N ARG A 149 -6.26 -7.86 13.40
CA ARG A 149 -6.01 -8.94 14.37
C ARG A 149 -4.59 -8.88 14.93
N GLY A 150 -4.34 -9.56 16.04
CA GLY A 150 -2.97 -9.75 16.55
C GLY A 150 -2.24 -10.85 15.81
N ASP A 151 -0.90 -10.78 15.85
CA ASP A 151 -0.01 -11.88 15.43
C ASP A 151 1.23 -11.92 16.34
N MET A 152 1.70 -13.12 16.68
CA MET A 152 2.79 -13.30 17.65
C MET A 152 4.12 -12.86 17.06
N GLY A 153 4.95 -12.26 17.91
CA GLY A 153 6.36 -11.98 17.60
C GLY A 153 6.62 -10.72 16.76
N ILE A 154 5.61 -9.96 16.37
CA ILE A 154 5.76 -8.80 15.50
C ILE A 154 5.00 -7.56 16.03
N SER A 155 5.06 -7.33 17.36
CA SER A 155 4.26 -6.29 18.01
C SER A 155 4.43 -4.87 17.41
N PRO A 156 5.63 -4.37 17.00
CA PRO A 156 5.73 -3.07 16.35
C PRO A 156 4.96 -3.00 15.01
N TYR A 157 5.00 -4.07 14.23
CA TYR A 157 4.28 -4.16 12.97
C TYR A 157 2.76 -4.14 13.20
N ILE A 158 2.26 -4.95 14.11
CA ILE A 158 0.84 -4.99 14.48
C ILE A 158 0.36 -3.62 14.96
N ALA A 159 1.10 -2.98 15.86
CA ALA A 159 0.79 -1.63 16.34
C ALA A 159 0.73 -0.62 15.19
N SER A 160 1.71 -0.65 14.27
CA SER A 160 1.75 0.25 13.12
C SER A 160 0.54 0.07 12.21
N LYS A 161 0.15 -1.19 11.91
CA LYS A 161 -0.94 -1.49 10.97
C LYS A 161 -2.33 -1.20 11.57
N HIS A 162 -2.51 -1.36 12.89
CA HIS A 162 -3.70 -0.84 13.60
C HIS A 162 -3.75 0.69 13.59
N GLY A 163 -2.60 1.37 13.78
CA GLY A 163 -2.49 2.82 13.69
C GLY A 163 -2.90 3.35 12.31
N VAL A 164 -2.50 2.69 11.23
CA VAL A 164 -2.92 3.04 9.86
C VAL A 164 -4.45 3.00 9.71
N MET A 165 -5.12 2.05 10.37
CA MET A 165 -6.59 1.99 10.35
C MET A 165 -7.22 3.18 11.06
N GLY A 166 -6.63 3.62 12.19
CA GLY A 166 -7.05 4.84 12.89
C GLY A 166 -6.92 6.08 12.02
N LEU A 167 -5.73 6.30 11.42
CA LEU A 167 -5.48 7.40 10.49
C LEU A 167 -6.43 7.40 9.29
N THR A 168 -6.65 6.23 8.68
CA THR A 168 -7.56 6.07 7.54
C THR A 168 -8.98 6.51 7.87
N ARG A 169 -9.54 6.06 8.99
CA ARG A 169 -10.90 6.38 9.41
C ARG A 169 -11.06 7.85 9.75
N THR A 170 -10.09 8.44 10.46
CA THR A 170 -10.11 9.86 10.82
C THR A 170 -10.08 10.74 9.57
N ALA A 171 -9.10 10.53 8.68
CA ALA A 171 -9.01 11.30 7.44
C ALA A 171 -10.24 11.10 6.54
N ALA A 172 -10.80 9.91 6.48
CA ALA A 172 -12.02 9.64 5.73
C ALA A 172 -13.20 10.49 6.19
N LEU A 173 -13.40 10.64 7.51
CA LEU A 173 -14.46 11.48 8.08
C LEU A 173 -14.23 12.97 7.81
N GLU A 174 -12.98 13.43 7.90
CA GLU A 174 -12.62 14.84 7.74
C GLU A 174 -12.74 15.33 6.29
N TYR A 175 -12.49 14.44 5.31
CA TYR A 175 -12.34 14.82 3.92
C TYR A 175 -13.44 14.30 2.98
N ALA A 176 -14.34 13.45 3.44
CA ALA A 176 -15.43 12.92 2.59
C ALA A 176 -16.29 14.03 1.96
N ALA A 177 -16.70 15.03 2.74
CA ALA A 177 -17.50 16.17 2.26
C ALA A 177 -16.73 17.08 1.29
N LYS A 178 -15.40 16.93 1.20
CA LYS A 178 -14.53 17.65 0.28
C LYS A 178 -14.26 16.87 -1.02
N GLY A 179 -15.00 15.76 -1.25
CA GLY A 179 -14.85 14.93 -2.44
C GLY A 179 -13.63 14.00 -2.44
N ILE A 180 -13.01 13.78 -1.27
CA ILE A 180 -11.82 12.93 -1.13
C ILE A 180 -12.20 11.68 -0.34
N ARG A 181 -11.86 10.51 -0.90
CA ARG A 181 -12.10 9.21 -0.26
C ARG A 181 -10.79 8.64 0.28
N VAL A 182 -10.80 8.22 1.52
CA VAL A 182 -9.65 7.56 2.15
C VAL A 182 -10.09 6.19 2.64
N ASN A 183 -9.42 5.14 2.17
CA ASN A 183 -9.69 3.77 2.54
C ASN A 183 -8.39 3.02 2.85
N ALA A 184 -8.48 1.83 3.39
CA ALA A 184 -7.35 0.94 3.58
C ALA A 184 -7.58 -0.40 2.89
N ILE A 185 -6.48 -1.01 2.44
CA ILE A 185 -6.45 -2.42 2.07
C ILE A 185 -5.75 -3.20 3.18
N CYS A 186 -6.26 -4.40 3.48
CA CYS A 186 -5.71 -5.31 4.47
C CYS A 186 -5.32 -6.64 3.80
N PRO A 187 -4.13 -6.70 3.18
CA PRO A 187 -3.63 -7.93 2.55
C PRO A 187 -3.39 -9.04 3.58
N GLY A 188 -3.64 -10.29 3.16
CA GLY A 188 -3.08 -11.47 3.79
C GLY A 188 -1.61 -11.67 3.43
N THR A 189 -1.18 -12.93 3.35
CA THR A 189 0.19 -13.26 2.91
C THR A 189 0.26 -13.21 1.39
N ILE A 190 0.99 -12.22 0.87
CA ILE A 190 1.17 -11.98 -0.57
C ILE A 190 2.59 -12.38 -0.99
N ASP A 191 2.74 -13.03 -2.14
CA ASP A 191 4.03 -13.43 -2.71
C ASP A 191 4.84 -12.19 -3.13
N THR A 192 5.64 -11.71 -2.21
CA THR A 192 6.50 -10.52 -2.35
C THR A 192 7.90 -10.82 -1.86
N ALA A 193 8.86 -9.94 -2.13
CA ALA A 193 10.22 -10.06 -1.59
C ALA A 193 10.23 -10.14 -0.05
N ILE A 194 9.31 -9.44 0.63
CA ILE A 194 9.16 -9.51 2.11
C ILE A 194 8.74 -10.92 2.55
N ALA A 195 7.73 -11.51 1.90
CA ALA A 195 7.29 -12.86 2.23
C ALA A 195 8.38 -13.90 1.92
N ARG A 196 9.06 -13.76 0.78
CA ARG A 196 10.16 -14.65 0.38
C ARG A 196 11.34 -14.57 1.34
N ALA A 197 11.66 -13.39 1.88
CA ALA A 197 12.70 -13.23 2.90
C ALA A 197 12.32 -13.95 4.23
N VAL A 198 11.04 -14.01 4.60
CA VAL A 198 10.57 -14.78 5.77
C VAL A 198 10.64 -16.27 5.50
N ILE A 199 10.38 -16.70 4.28
CA ILE A 199 10.43 -18.11 3.85
C ILE A 199 11.89 -18.61 3.80
N GLU A 200 12.86 -17.74 3.45
CA GLU A 200 14.31 -18.05 3.35
C GLU A 200 14.63 -19.31 2.51
N GLY A 201 13.78 -19.61 1.51
CA GLY A 201 13.91 -20.83 0.71
C GLY A 201 13.46 -22.13 1.41
N ASP A 202 12.90 -22.04 2.62
CA ASP A 202 12.35 -23.19 3.33
C ASP A 202 10.96 -23.57 2.80
N GLU A 203 10.90 -24.68 2.08
CA GLU A 203 9.67 -25.19 1.46
C GLU A 203 8.56 -25.51 2.50
N LYS A 204 8.93 -25.94 3.70
CA LYS A 204 7.98 -26.19 4.78
C LYS A 204 7.34 -24.89 5.27
N ARG A 205 8.12 -23.81 5.35
CA ARG A 205 7.60 -22.47 5.70
C ARG A 205 6.67 -21.95 4.61
N TYR A 206 7.06 -22.13 3.34
CA TYR A 206 6.20 -21.77 2.21
C TYR A 206 4.86 -22.52 2.26
N GLU A 207 4.90 -23.84 2.46
CA GLU A 207 3.72 -24.67 2.57
C GLU A 207 2.84 -24.28 3.78
N ALA A 208 3.44 -24.01 4.93
CA ALA A 208 2.73 -23.55 6.12
C ALA A 208 2.02 -22.21 5.89
N LEU A 209 2.70 -21.25 5.27
CA LEU A 209 2.11 -19.95 4.91
C LEU A 209 1.01 -20.09 3.87
N SER A 210 1.19 -20.95 2.87
CA SER A 210 0.18 -21.23 1.84
C SER A 210 -1.08 -21.87 2.45
N LYS A 211 -0.91 -22.81 3.38
CA LYS A 211 -2.01 -23.49 4.09
C LYS A 211 -2.69 -22.61 5.15
N SER A 212 -2.09 -21.49 5.54
CA SER A 212 -2.69 -20.58 6.52
C SER A 212 -3.96 -19.90 5.98
N SER A 213 -4.06 -19.73 4.67
CA SER A 213 -5.25 -19.19 4.01
C SER A 213 -6.13 -20.33 3.46
N PRO A 214 -7.45 -20.27 3.65
CA PRO A 214 -8.39 -21.27 3.12
C PRO A 214 -8.27 -21.53 1.62
N ILE A 215 -7.88 -20.52 0.83
CA ILE A 215 -7.65 -20.67 -0.62
C ILE A 215 -6.43 -21.55 -0.95
N GLY A 216 -5.56 -21.87 0.02
CA GLY A 216 -4.45 -22.82 -0.11
C GLY A 216 -3.23 -22.31 -0.87
N ARG A 217 -3.08 -21.01 -1.07
CA ARG A 217 -1.92 -20.37 -1.72
C ARG A 217 -1.65 -18.97 -1.18
N LEU A 218 -0.47 -18.45 -1.46
CA LEU A 218 -0.20 -17.02 -1.30
C LEU A 218 -1.03 -16.20 -2.29
N GLY A 219 -1.39 -14.98 -1.89
CA GLY A 219 -1.98 -14.00 -2.81
C GLY A 219 -0.92 -13.50 -3.81
N ARG A 220 -1.36 -13.09 -4.98
CA ARG A 220 -0.50 -12.44 -5.97
C ARG A 220 -0.56 -10.92 -5.80
N PRO A 221 0.54 -10.19 -6.06
CA PRO A 221 0.56 -8.73 -6.04
C PRO A 221 -0.54 -8.09 -6.89
N GLU A 222 -0.88 -8.68 -8.04
CA GLU A 222 -1.92 -8.21 -8.97
C GLU A 222 -3.33 -8.29 -8.36
N GLU A 223 -3.58 -9.21 -7.43
CA GLU A 223 -4.87 -9.31 -6.73
C GLU A 223 -5.06 -8.13 -5.77
N ILE A 224 -3.96 -7.64 -5.18
CA ILE A 224 -3.96 -6.42 -4.38
C ILE A 224 -4.11 -5.18 -5.28
N ALA A 225 -3.36 -5.12 -6.38
CA ALA A 225 -3.46 -4.02 -7.35
C ALA A 225 -4.90 -3.82 -7.84
N SER A 226 -5.59 -4.89 -8.23
CA SER A 226 -6.99 -4.85 -8.67
C SER A 226 -7.93 -4.23 -7.62
N ALA A 227 -7.73 -4.59 -6.35
CA ALA A 227 -8.52 -4.05 -5.24
C ALA A 227 -8.22 -2.57 -4.98
N VAL A 228 -6.95 -2.15 -5.09
CA VAL A 228 -6.53 -0.75 -4.96
C VAL A 228 -7.13 0.10 -6.08
N LEU A 229 -7.05 -0.36 -7.32
CA LEU A 229 -7.65 0.34 -8.46
C LEU A 229 -9.17 0.50 -8.26
N TRP A 230 -9.86 -0.55 -7.84
CA TRP A 230 -11.29 -0.44 -7.56
C TRP A 230 -11.58 0.60 -6.47
N LEU A 231 -10.85 0.58 -5.35
CA LEU A 231 -10.99 1.56 -4.28
C LEU A 231 -10.73 3.00 -4.76
N CYS A 232 -9.82 3.19 -5.72
CA CYS A 232 -9.53 4.49 -6.31
C CYS A 232 -10.54 4.91 -7.40
N SER A 233 -11.30 3.96 -7.97
CA SER A 233 -12.24 4.21 -9.08
C SER A 233 -13.57 4.81 -8.62
N SER A 234 -14.37 5.26 -9.58
CA SER A 234 -15.76 5.71 -9.35
C SER A 234 -16.67 4.58 -8.86
N GLY A 235 -16.31 3.30 -9.09
CA GLY A 235 -17.03 2.14 -8.59
C GLY A 235 -17.06 2.04 -7.06
N ALA A 236 -16.12 2.71 -6.38
CA ALA A 236 -16.06 2.80 -4.91
C ALA A 236 -16.50 4.18 -4.37
N SER A 237 -17.33 4.93 -5.12
CA SER A 237 -17.71 6.30 -4.77
C SER A 237 -18.43 6.44 -3.43
N TYR A 238 -19.03 5.39 -2.91
CA TYR A 238 -19.71 5.35 -1.60
C TYR A 238 -18.94 4.58 -0.53
N VAL A 239 -17.65 4.28 -0.78
CA VAL A 239 -16.76 3.55 0.14
C VAL A 239 -15.82 4.53 0.82
N ILE A 240 -16.02 4.75 2.12
CA ILE A 240 -15.36 5.77 2.95
C ILE A 240 -14.87 5.11 4.26
N GLY A 241 -13.59 5.24 4.57
CA GLY A 241 -12.99 4.73 5.82
C GLY A 241 -12.99 3.21 5.96
N HIS A 242 -13.18 2.49 4.85
CA HIS A 242 -13.28 1.05 4.81
C HIS A 242 -11.91 0.36 4.92
N ALA A 243 -11.90 -0.82 5.58
CA ALA A 243 -10.78 -1.76 5.59
C ALA A 243 -11.12 -2.94 4.66
N LEU A 244 -10.68 -2.88 3.42
CA LEU A 244 -10.93 -3.97 2.47
C LEU A 244 -9.94 -5.10 2.70
N VAL A 245 -10.43 -6.21 3.21
CA VAL A 245 -9.62 -7.42 3.45
C VAL A 245 -9.48 -8.21 2.15
N VAL A 246 -8.23 -8.53 1.76
CA VAL A 246 -7.88 -9.33 0.58
C VAL A 246 -6.85 -10.37 1.02
N ASP A 247 -7.31 -11.50 1.55
CA ASP A 247 -6.49 -12.42 2.33
C ASP A 247 -6.71 -13.91 2.06
N GLY A 248 -7.50 -14.25 1.03
CA GLY A 248 -7.81 -15.63 0.70
C GLY A 248 -8.59 -16.38 1.79
N GLY A 249 -9.32 -15.62 2.65
CA GLY A 249 -10.13 -16.16 3.74
C GLY A 249 -9.39 -16.34 5.07
N LEU A 250 -8.12 -15.90 5.16
CA LEU A 250 -7.27 -16.06 6.36
C LEU A 250 -7.90 -15.53 7.66
N THR A 251 -8.72 -14.47 7.58
CA THR A 251 -9.36 -13.85 8.75
C THR A 251 -10.82 -14.23 8.95
N VAL A 252 -11.42 -15.02 8.05
CA VAL A 252 -12.84 -15.39 8.13
C VAL A 252 -13.11 -16.48 9.16
N GLY A 253 -12.14 -17.34 9.40
CA GLY A 253 -12.30 -18.48 10.33
C GLY A 253 -11.02 -19.27 10.52
N THR A 254 -11.11 -20.35 11.28
CA THR A 254 -9.94 -21.18 11.66
C THR A 254 -9.46 -22.13 10.55
N GLY A 255 -10.16 -22.24 9.43
CA GLY A 255 -9.80 -23.14 8.33
C GLY A 255 -9.78 -24.64 8.71
N ALA A 256 -10.43 -25.02 9.82
CA ALA A 256 -10.53 -26.41 10.20
C ALA A 256 -11.23 -27.21 9.10
N LYS A 257 -10.56 -28.25 8.59
CA LYS A 257 -11.18 -29.17 7.61
C LYS A 257 -12.28 -29.95 8.31
N ILE A 258 -13.46 -29.98 7.70
CA ILE A 258 -14.51 -30.93 8.06
C ILE A 258 -14.12 -32.23 7.32
N GLU A 259 -13.73 -33.25 8.07
CA GLU A 259 -13.51 -34.62 7.55
C GLU A 259 -14.83 -35.30 7.24
#